data_aff24b82181427e42cfed60573ed0155
#
_entry.id   aff24b82181427e42cfed60573ed0155
#
_cell.length_a   1.000
_cell.length_b   1.000
_cell.length_c   1.000
_cell.angle_alpha   90.00
_cell.angle_beta   90.00
_cell.angle_gamma   90.00
#
_symmetry.space_group_name_H-M   'P 1'
#
loop_
_entity.id
_entity.type
_entity.pdbx_description
1 polymer ?
#
loop_
_entity_poly.entity_id
_entity_poly.type
_entity_poly.pdbx_seq_one_letter_code
_entity_poly.pdbx_strand_id
1 'polypeptide(L)'
;MLDKFIMSCTRQLVGSSDKKRKKTQKPLDGVDVARDIMTENEPVFYDVYRDRARQGALPVIFDIHGGGWVYGDKALNDVYITHLARRGYAVVSPEYRLLADGADLKAQIKDLSDCMADAYKRREELGLDFSRAYLAGDSAGGHLATLLWSIAHSERLQALYGVQAPPFSVRAIGLSHPVPDPAAKLGGVMGANLRMLQKHFSKDPEILQNMSICRFAKEIPLPKIFLISCGKDALSPLSVDFAHWLEENGAEYVFKFYDKKDHPKLSHVFDVAFPHYEESQQAISEMLDFFEKA
;
A
#
# COMPACT_ATOMS: atom_id res chain seq x y z
N MET A 1 -6.59 -13.59 -24.65
CA MET A 1 -5.60 -12.85 -25.46
C MET A 1 -5.71 -11.35 -25.23
N LEU A 2 -6.92 -10.78 -25.31
CA LEU A 2 -7.17 -9.33 -25.10
C LEU A 2 -6.75 -8.87 -23.67
N ASP A 3 -7.08 -9.61 -22.64
CA ASP A 3 -6.78 -9.25 -21.25
C ASP A 3 -5.27 -9.18 -20.98
N LYS A 4 -4.49 -10.14 -21.50
CA LYS A 4 -3.02 -10.10 -21.40
C LYS A 4 -2.43 -8.89 -22.13
N PHE A 5 -3.02 -8.51 -23.25
CA PHE A 5 -2.62 -7.31 -24.00
C PHE A 5 -2.92 -6.04 -23.20
N ILE A 6 -4.10 -5.93 -22.59
CA ILE A 6 -4.47 -4.77 -21.76
C ILE A 6 -3.58 -4.66 -20.52
N MET A 7 -3.32 -5.78 -19.81
CA MET A 7 -2.38 -5.79 -18.68
C MET A 7 -0.98 -5.35 -19.10
N SER A 8 -0.51 -5.80 -20.27
CA SER A 8 0.78 -5.37 -20.83
C SER A 8 0.78 -3.87 -21.15
N CYS A 9 -0.30 -3.34 -21.74
CA CYS A 9 -0.43 -1.89 -21.99
C CYS A 9 -0.46 -1.09 -20.70
N THR A 10 -1.20 -1.54 -19.69
CA THR A 10 -1.23 -0.89 -18.36
C THR A 10 0.16 -0.90 -17.73
N ARG A 11 0.85 -2.03 -17.76
CA ARG A 11 2.25 -2.17 -17.27
C ARG A 11 3.19 -1.21 -18.00
N GLN A 12 3.06 -1.06 -19.31
CA GLN A 12 3.89 -0.14 -20.10
C GLN A 12 3.59 1.33 -19.81
N LEU A 13 2.32 1.71 -19.66
CA LEU A 13 1.91 3.08 -19.35
C LEU A 13 2.41 3.51 -17.98
N VAL A 14 2.17 2.71 -16.95
CA VAL A 14 2.65 2.98 -15.59
C VAL A 14 4.17 3.00 -15.57
N GLY A 15 4.83 2.00 -16.18
CA GLY A 15 6.28 1.90 -16.22
C GLY A 15 6.96 3.04 -16.98
N SER A 16 6.34 3.60 -18.02
CA SER A 16 6.90 4.75 -18.74
C SER A 16 6.83 6.03 -17.90
N SER A 17 5.76 6.23 -17.13
CA SER A 17 5.60 7.33 -16.20
C SER A 17 6.64 7.23 -15.06
N ASP A 18 6.80 6.04 -14.50
CA ASP A 18 7.76 5.78 -13.43
C ASP A 18 9.22 5.98 -13.88
N LYS A 19 9.60 5.47 -15.05
CA LYS A 19 10.93 5.72 -15.65
C LYS A 19 11.24 7.21 -15.82
N LYS A 20 10.25 8.00 -16.15
CA LYS A 20 10.39 9.48 -16.25
C LYS A 20 10.65 10.09 -14.89
N ARG A 21 9.87 9.68 -13.88
CA ARG A 21 9.97 10.12 -12.49
C ARG A 21 11.36 9.80 -11.92
N LYS A 22 11.81 8.56 -12.01
CA LYS A 22 13.12 8.09 -11.50
C LYS A 22 14.33 8.79 -12.12
N LYS A 23 14.19 9.40 -13.30
CA LYS A 23 15.25 10.22 -13.89
C LYS A 23 15.43 11.57 -13.19
N THR A 24 14.40 12.10 -12.57
CA THR A 24 14.39 13.45 -11.97
C THR A 24 14.46 13.45 -10.46
N GLN A 25 14.36 12.28 -9.83
CA GLN A 25 14.33 12.14 -8.39
C GLN A 25 15.36 11.10 -7.92
N LYS A 26 15.88 11.31 -6.75
CA LYS A 26 16.82 10.39 -6.12
C LYS A 26 16.42 10.16 -4.66
N PRO A 27 16.64 8.93 -4.12
CA PRO A 27 16.56 8.68 -2.70
C PRO A 27 17.40 9.69 -1.90
N LEU A 28 16.94 10.02 -0.69
CA LEU A 28 17.67 10.91 0.20
C LEU A 28 18.95 10.23 0.71
N ASP A 29 20.01 11.02 0.84
CA ASP A 29 21.25 10.57 1.46
C ASP A 29 21.05 10.27 2.96
N GLY A 30 21.94 9.44 3.51
CA GLY A 30 21.95 9.10 4.93
C GLY A 30 20.93 8.04 5.34
N VAL A 31 20.37 7.32 4.38
CA VAL A 31 19.53 6.13 4.60
C VAL A 31 20.31 4.88 4.23
N ASP A 32 20.42 3.96 5.18
CA ASP A 32 20.97 2.62 4.93
C ASP A 32 19.85 1.70 4.46
N VAL A 33 20.16 0.84 3.51
CA VAL A 33 19.19 -0.09 2.92
C VAL A 33 19.74 -1.50 2.96
N ALA A 34 19.11 -2.37 3.74
CA ALA A 34 19.32 -3.81 3.65
C ALA A 34 18.43 -4.34 2.51
N ARG A 35 19.05 -4.79 1.43
CA ARG A 35 18.35 -5.16 0.20
C ARG A 35 18.20 -6.66 0.04
N ASP A 36 17.18 -7.05 -0.70
CA ASP A 36 16.95 -8.41 -1.15
C ASP A 36 16.96 -9.43 -0.02
N ILE A 37 16.35 -9.06 1.13
CA ILE A 37 16.17 -9.98 2.24
C ILE A 37 15.13 -11.01 1.81
N MET A 38 15.56 -12.26 1.68
CA MET A 38 14.71 -13.37 1.25
C MET A 38 13.98 -13.97 2.43
N THR A 39 12.68 -14.21 2.27
CA THR A 39 11.88 -14.93 3.27
C THR A 39 12.24 -16.43 3.31
N GLU A 40 12.00 -17.09 4.45
CA GLU A 40 12.37 -18.50 4.63
C GLU A 40 11.49 -19.47 3.81
N ASN A 41 10.21 -19.15 3.63
CA ASN A 41 9.24 -20.13 3.14
C ASN A 41 9.10 -20.18 1.62
N GLU A 42 9.25 -19.05 0.96
CA GLU A 42 9.23 -18.92 -0.50
C GLU A 42 10.19 -17.81 -0.91
N PRO A 43 10.74 -17.79 -2.12
CA PRO A 43 11.68 -16.76 -2.56
C PRO A 43 10.95 -15.44 -2.85
N VAL A 44 10.36 -14.86 -1.81
CA VAL A 44 9.82 -13.51 -1.79
C VAL A 44 10.83 -12.63 -1.09
N PHE A 45 11.00 -11.41 -1.57
CA PHE A 45 12.03 -10.50 -1.09
C PHE A 45 11.42 -9.23 -0.51
N TYR A 46 12.15 -8.61 0.41
CA TYR A 46 11.85 -7.26 0.90
C TYR A 46 13.12 -6.48 1.16
N ASP A 47 13.01 -5.16 1.13
CA ASP A 47 14.08 -4.25 1.52
C ASP A 47 13.72 -3.58 2.84
N VAL A 48 14.74 -3.22 3.64
CA VAL A 48 14.58 -2.46 4.88
C VAL A 48 15.40 -1.18 4.81
N TYR A 49 14.74 -0.03 4.97
CA TYR A 49 15.33 1.29 4.92
C TYR A 49 15.35 1.90 6.31
N ARG A 50 16.50 2.45 6.72
CA ARG A 50 16.70 3.09 8.04
C ARG A 50 17.55 4.34 7.94
N ASP A 51 17.25 5.35 8.73
CA ASP A 51 18.15 6.50 8.90
C ASP A 51 19.44 6.03 9.57
N ARG A 52 20.58 6.23 8.88
CA ARG A 52 21.93 5.88 9.36
C ARG A 52 22.29 6.54 10.69
N ALA A 53 21.75 7.73 10.96
CA ALA A 53 22.02 8.47 12.19
C ALA A 53 21.24 7.94 13.41
N ARG A 54 20.25 7.09 13.20
CA ARG A 54 19.39 6.56 14.28
C ARG A 54 19.92 5.24 14.81
N GLN A 55 20.02 5.15 16.14
CA GLN A 55 20.41 3.95 16.86
C GLN A 55 19.19 3.25 17.48
N GLY A 56 19.31 1.95 17.74
CA GLY A 56 18.28 1.13 18.36
C GLY A 56 17.14 0.75 17.41
N ALA A 57 16.07 0.16 17.97
CA ALA A 57 14.91 -0.25 17.20
C ALA A 57 14.01 0.96 16.88
N LEU A 58 13.53 1.05 15.64
CA LEU A 58 12.67 2.13 15.14
C LEU A 58 11.25 1.63 14.90
N PRO A 59 10.22 2.50 15.04
CA PRO A 59 8.86 2.19 14.60
C PRO A 59 8.85 1.71 13.16
N VAL A 60 7.97 0.74 12.85
CA VAL A 60 7.98 0.06 11.55
C VAL A 60 6.83 0.53 10.69
N ILE A 61 7.12 0.89 9.44
CA ILE A 61 6.10 1.06 8.39
C ILE A 61 6.34 -0.02 7.33
N PHE A 62 5.32 -0.82 7.03
CA PHE A 62 5.29 -1.63 5.82
C PHE A 62 4.72 -0.78 4.68
N ASP A 63 5.55 -0.43 3.71
CA ASP A 63 5.14 0.33 2.53
C ASP A 63 4.82 -0.63 1.38
N ILE A 64 3.54 -0.80 1.07
CA ILE A 64 3.03 -1.70 0.04
C ILE A 64 2.82 -0.90 -1.23
N HIS A 65 3.65 -1.15 -2.23
CA HIS A 65 3.64 -0.38 -3.46
C HIS A 65 2.37 -0.57 -4.31
N GLY A 66 2.03 0.46 -5.07
CA GLY A 66 0.94 0.45 -6.05
C GLY A 66 1.28 -0.25 -7.35
N GLY A 67 0.75 0.26 -8.47
CA GLY A 67 1.02 -0.28 -9.81
C GLY A 67 -0.11 -1.12 -10.40
N GLY A 68 -1.33 -0.97 -9.87
CA GLY A 68 -2.53 -1.65 -10.39
C GLY A 68 -2.45 -3.17 -10.32
N TRP A 69 -1.74 -3.72 -9.34
CA TRP A 69 -1.48 -5.16 -9.13
C TRP A 69 -0.71 -5.85 -10.27
N VAL A 70 -0.32 -5.13 -11.33
CA VAL A 70 0.32 -5.67 -12.55
C VAL A 70 1.72 -5.11 -12.81
N TYR A 71 2.15 -4.09 -12.06
CA TYR A 71 3.42 -3.40 -12.20
C TYR A 71 4.02 -3.05 -10.84
N GLY A 72 5.32 -2.88 -10.79
CA GLY A 72 6.07 -2.44 -9.62
C GLY A 72 6.95 -3.55 -9.03
N ASP A 73 7.74 -3.15 -8.11
CA ASP A 73 8.60 -3.97 -7.27
C ASP A 73 8.85 -3.21 -5.95
N LYS A 74 9.55 -3.83 -5.01
CA LYS A 74 9.88 -3.24 -3.70
C LYS A 74 10.67 -1.92 -3.77
N ALA A 75 11.25 -1.56 -4.92
CA ALA A 75 11.96 -0.30 -5.12
C ALA A 75 11.12 0.76 -5.86
N LEU A 76 9.82 0.49 -6.10
CA LEU A 76 8.96 1.44 -6.80
C LEU A 76 8.86 2.78 -6.07
N ASN A 77 8.74 2.73 -4.75
CA ASN A 77 8.55 3.88 -3.86
C ASN A 77 9.85 4.31 -3.14
N ASP A 78 11.04 3.88 -3.59
CA ASP A 78 12.30 4.06 -2.88
C ASP A 78 12.59 5.52 -2.47
N VAL A 79 12.28 6.50 -3.33
CA VAL A 79 12.43 7.93 -3.00
C VAL A 79 11.52 8.31 -1.84
N TYR A 80 10.23 7.99 -1.91
CA TYR A 80 9.26 8.26 -0.84
C TYR A 80 9.66 7.58 0.48
N ILE A 81 10.05 6.32 0.41
CA ILE A 81 10.48 5.54 1.58
C ILE A 81 11.65 6.20 2.30
N THR A 82 12.60 6.80 1.57
CA THR A 82 13.71 7.50 2.21
C THR A 82 13.26 8.74 2.99
N HIS A 83 12.16 9.40 2.57
CA HIS A 83 11.56 10.50 3.36
C HIS A 83 10.92 10.01 4.67
N LEU A 84 10.32 8.82 4.69
CA LEU A 84 9.81 8.20 5.91
C LEU A 84 10.95 7.78 6.84
N ALA A 85 11.98 7.13 6.29
CA ALA A 85 13.15 6.68 7.05
C ALA A 85 13.87 7.86 7.72
N ARG A 86 14.09 8.97 7.01
CA ARG A 86 14.71 10.19 7.56
C ARG A 86 13.89 10.85 8.67
N ARG A 87 12.60 10.52 8.79
CA ARG A 87 11.73 10.98 9.88
C ARG A 87 11.70 10.03 11.08
N GLY A 88 12.52 8.97 11.07
CA GLY A 88 12.76 8.12 12.23
C GLY A 88 12.00 6.81 12.24
N TYR A 89 11.52 6.38 11.09
CA TYR A 89 10.91 5.06 10.92
C TYR A 89 11.87 4.07 10.26
N ALA A 90 11.74 2.80 10.59
CA ALA A 90 12.25 1.74 9.76
C ALA A 90 11.15 1.36 8.75
N VAL A 91 11.47 1.38 7.45
CA VAL A 91 10.49 1.07 6.42
C VAL A 91 10.83 -0.26 5.79
N VAL A 92 9.89 -1.20 5.90
CA VAL A 92 9.94 -2.50 5.23
C VAL A 92 9.17 -2.38 3.93
N SER A 93 9.84 -2.59 2.81
CA SER A 93 9.23 -2.55 1.47
C SER A 93 9.19 -3.95 0.89
N PRO A 94 8.04 -4.64 0.96
CA PRO A 94 7.90 -5.99 0.46
C PRO A 94 7.74 -6.03 -1.07
N GLU A 95 8.26 -7.08 -1.67
CA GLU A 95 7.88 -7.52 -3.00
C GLU A 95 6.64 -8.40 -2.93
N TYR A 96 5.84 -8.42 -3.99
CA TYR A 96 4.76 -9.37 -4.15
C TYR A 96 4.57 -9.71 -5.64
N ARG A 97 4.20 -10.96 -5.92
CA ARG A 97 3.97 -11.43 -7.29
C ARG A 97 2.82 -10.68 -7.96
N LEU A 98 2.97 -10.38 -9.23
CA LEU A 98 2.04 -9.53 -9.97
C LEU A 98 1.03 -10.36 -10.78
N LEU A 99 -0.19 -9.84 -10.95
CA LEU A 99 -1.22 -10.47 -11.80
C LEU A 99 -0.72 -10.64 -13.25
N ALA A 100 0.10 -9.71 -13.73
CA ALA A 100 0.68 -9.77 -15.08
C ALA A 100 1.63 -10.97 -15.27
N ASP A 101 2.21 -11.47 -14.19
CA ASP A 101 3.13 -12.63 -14.19
C ASP A 101 2.39 -13.94 -13.82
N GLY A 102 1.05 -13.91 -13.76
CA GLY A 102 0.20 -15.06 -13.56
C GLY A 102 -0.16 -15.37 -12.10
N ALA A 103 0.23 -14.50 -11.17
CA ALA A 103 -0.25 -14.56 -9.79
C ALA A 103 -1.74 -14.19 -9.68
N ASP A 104 -2.34 -14.49 -8.56
CA ASP A 104 -3.67 -14.04 -8.16
C ASP A 104 -3.60 -13.25 -6.86
N LEU A 105 -4.74 -12.74 -6.39
CA LEU A 105 -4.81 -11.96 -5.16
C LEU A 105 -4.36 -12.76 -3.93
N LYS A 106 -4.66 -14.07 -3.92
CA LYS A 106 -4.25 -14.95 -2.83
C LYS A 106 -2.72 -15.07 -2.75
N ALA A 107 -2.05 -15.18 -3.90
CA ALA A 107 -0.60 -15.20 -3.98
C ALA A 107 0.01 -13.87 -3.50
N GLN A 108 -0.57 -12.72 -3.88
CA GLN A 108 -0.10 -11.41 -3.43
C GLN A 108 -0.22 -11.25 -1.91
N ILE A 109 -1.35 -11.63 -1.33
CA ILE A 109 -1.56 -11.59 0.12
C ILE A 109 -0.60 -12.53 0.85
N LYS A 110 -0.36 -13.73 0.29
CA LYS A 110 0.60 -14.67 0.88
C LYS A 110 2.00 -14.09 0.92
N ASP A 111 2.48 -13.52 -0.19
CA ASP A 111 3.80 -12.93 -0.29
C ASP A 111 4.00 -11.81 0.73
N LEU A 112 3.02 -10.91 0.86
CA LEU A 112 3.04 -9.83 1.83
C LEU A 112 3.02 -10.34 3.28
N SER A 113 2.19 -11.35 3.56
CA SER A 113 2.11 -11.97 4.90
C SER A 113 3.41 -12.66 5.28
N ASP A 114 4.06 -13.35 4.33
CA ASP A 114 5.35 -14.00 4.55
C ASP A 114 6.46 -12.95 4.84
N CYS A 115 6.48 -11.84 4.11
CA CYS A 115 7.41 -10.73 4.38
C CYS A 115 7.17 -10.12 5.77
N MET A 116 5.92 -9.92 6.17
CA MET A 116 5.58 -9.38 7.49
C MET A 116 6.03 -10.32 8.63
N ALA A 117 5.80 -11.62 8.47
CA ALA A 117 6.19 -12.63 9.45
C ALA A 117 7.71 -12.77 9.55
N ASP A 118 8.44 -12.79 8.42
CA ASP A 118 9.89 -12.88 8.38
C ASP A 118 10.56 -11.62 8.97
N ALA A 119 10.08 -10.43 8.63
CA ALA A 119 10.57 -9.18 9.20
C ALA A 119 10.38 -9.14 10.73
N TYR A 120 9.25 -9.63 11.25
CA TYR A 120 9.02 -9.75 12.69
C TYR A 120 10.00 -10.75 13.34
N LYS A 121 10.25 -11.88 12.70
CA LYS A 121 11.21 -12.88 13.20
C LYS A 121 12.61 -12.29 13.31
N ARG A 122 13.01 -11.48 12.34
CA ARG A 122 14.32 -10.80 12.28
C ARG A 122 14.33 -9.41 12.93
N ARG A 123 13.32 -9.03 13.70
CA ARG A 123 13.15 -7.66 14.23
C ARG A 123 14.36 -7.14 15.02
N GLU A 124 15.03 -8.00 15.77
CA GLU A 124 16.22 -7.63 16.56
C GLU A 124 17.42 -7.35 15.65
N GLU A 125 17.67 -8.24 14.66
CA GLU A 125 18.71 -8.09 13.66
C GLU A 125 18.52 -6.82 12.83
N LEU A 126 17.28 -6.57 12.40
CA LEU A 126 16.92 -5.45 11.53
C LEU A 126 16.63 -4.15 12.30
N GLY A 127 16.61 -4.20 13.64
CA GLY A 127 16.32 -3.07 14.50
C GLY A 127 14.91 -2.51 14.31
N LEU A 128 13.89 -3.38 14.35
CA LEU A 128 12.49 -3.08 14.11
C LEU A 128 11.69 -3.11 15.40
N ASP A 129 10.99 -2.02 15.74
CA ASP A 129 10.10 -1.92 16.90
C ASP A 129 8.66 -2.19 16.50
N PHE A 130 8.25 -3.44 16.60
CA PHE A 130 6.89 -3.89 16.28
C PHE A 130 5.83 -3.53 17.34
N SER A 131 6.22 -2.91 18.45
CA SER A 131 5.24 -2.30 19.36
C SER A 131 4.60 -1.06 18.75
N ARG A 132 5.23 -0.50 17.68
CA ARG A 132 4.77 0.63 16.88
C ARG A 132 4.86 0.28 15.40
N ALA A 133 3.93 -0.57 14.95
CA ALA A 133 3.87 -1.05 13.57
C ALA A 133 2.68 -0.44 12.82
N TYR A 134 2.92 -0.02 11.58
CA TYR A 134 1.97 0.66 10.70
C TYR A 134 2.01 0.04 9.31
N LEU A 135 0.92 0.19 8.55
CA LEU A 135 0.89 -0.07 7.12
C LEU A 135 0.82 1.25 6.36
N ALA A 136 1.47 1.31 5.22
CA ALA A 136 1.28 2.34 4.22
C ALA A 136 1.04 1.67 2.87
N GLY A 137 0.27 2.31 2.00
CA GLY A 137 0.08 1.79 0.65
C GLY A 137 -0.56 2.80 -0.27
N ASP A 138 -0.06 2.81 -1.50
CA ASP A 138 -0.57 3.67 -2.56
C ASP A 138 -1.39 2.88 -3.58
N SER A 139 -2.50 3.45 -4.07
CA SER A 139 -3.31 2.88 -5.15
C SER A 139 -3.70 1.41 -4.88
N ALA A 140 -3.23 0.47 -5.68
CA ALA A 140 -3.40 -0.97 -5.48
C ALA A 140 -2.78 -1.47 -4.16
N GLY A 141 -1.66 -0.88 -3.72
CA GLY A 141 -1.03 -1.18 -2.43
C GLY A 141 -1.92 -0.80 -1.25
N GLY A 142 -2.66 0.31 -1.38
CA GLY A 142 -3.68 0.69 -0.39
C GLY A 142 -4.81 -0.33 -0.26
N HIS A 143 -5.24 -0.95 -1.37
CA HIS A 143 -6.17 -2.08 -1.31
C HIS A 143 -5.57 -3.26 -0.53
N LEU A 144 -4.34 -3.67 -0.90
CA LEU A 144 -3.67 -4.79 -0.24
C LEU A 144 -3.45 -4.54 1.26
N ALA A 145 -3.10 -3.30 1.65
CA ALA A 145 -2.95 -2.91 3.05
C ALA A 145 -4.25 -3.08 3.86
N THR A 146 -5.38 -2.61 3.32
CA THR A 146 -6.69 -2.75 3.98
C THR A 146 -7.19 -4.18 4.00
N LEU A 147 -6.87 -4.97 2.98
CA LEU A 147 -7.20 -6.39 2.94
C LEU A 147 -6.37 -7.20 3.96
N LEU A 148 -5.07 -6.92 4.09
CA LEU A 148 -4.22 -7.51 5.14
C LEU A 148 -4.73 -7.21 6.54
N TRP A 149 -5.20 -5.97 6.80
CA TRP A 149 -5.88 -5.64 8.06
C TRP A 149 -7.10 -6.54 8.28
N SER A 150 -7.96 -6.68 7.26
CA SER A 150 -9.17 -7.48 7.36
C SER A 150 -8.87 -8.95 7.66
N ILE A 151 -7.86 -9.50 7.01
CA ILE A 151 -7.39 -10.86 7.22
C ILE A 151 -6.81 -11.04 8.62
N ALA A 152 -6.01 -10.08 9.10
CA ALA A 152 -5.44 -10.13 10.44
C ALA A 152 -6.50 -10.24 11.57
N HIS A 153 -7.72 -9.73 11.32
CA HIS A 153 -8.81 -9.68 12.29
C HIS A 153 -9.95 -10.68 12.00
N SER A 154 -9.75 -11.66 11.10
CA SER A 154 -10.77 -12.65 10.74
C SER A 154 -10.18 -14.02 10.46
N GLU A 155 -10.42 -14.99 11.36
CA GLU A 155 -9.99 -16.39 11.17
C GLU A 155 -10.57 -16.98 9.86
N ARG A 156 -11.80 -16.59 9.51
CA ARG A 156 -12.42 -17.00 8.25
C ARG A 156 -11.63 -16.52 7.04
N LEU A 157 -11.19 -15.26 7.04
CA LEU A 157 -10.37 -14.72 5.95
C LEU A 157 -8.97 -15.32 5.94
N GLN A 158 -8.37 -15.58 7.11
CA GLN A 158 -7.09 -16.28 7.21
C GLN A 158 -7.16 -17.66 6.54
N ALA A 159 -8.21 -18.42 6.83
CA ALA A 159 -8.44 -19.73 6.18
C ALA A 159 -8.67 -19.59 4.67
N LEU A 160 -9.47 -18.62 4.23
CA LEU A 160 -9.76 -18.37 2.81
C LEU A 160 -8.50 -18.01 2.03
N TYR A 161 -7.67 -17.10 2.55
CA TYR A 161 -6.43 -16.68 1.90
C TYR A 161 -5.26 -17.64 2.17
N GLY A 162 -5.39 -18.57 3.13
CA GLY A 162 -4.35 -19.53 3.48
C GLY A 162 -3.14 -18.89 4.14
N VAL A 163 -3.36 -17.87 4.97
CA VAL A 163 -2.35 -17.16 5.74
C VAL A 163 -2.76 -17.06 7.21
N GLN A 164 -1.82 -16.70 8.06
CA GLN A 164 -2.09 -16.46 9.49
C GLN A 164 -2.06 -14.96 9.79
N ALA A 165 -2.69 -14.55 10.90
CA ALA A 165 -2.54 -13.19 11.40
C ALA A 165 -1.05 -12.93 11.71
N PRO A 166 -0.55 -11.69 11.44
CA PRO A 166 0.79 -11.33 11.82
C PRO A 166 0.96 -11.41 13.35
N PRO A 167 2.14 -11.79 13.86
CA PRO A 167 2.39 -11.95 15.30
C PRO A 167 2.55 -10.59 16.03
N PHE A 168 2.01 -9.53 15.47
CA PHE A 168 2.02 -8.17 16.03
C PHE A 168 0.76 -7.42 15.62
N SER A 169 0.47 -6.32 16.32
CA SER A 169 -0.67 -5.47 16.00
C SER A 169 -0.23 -4.29 15.13
N VAL A 170 -0.97 -4.02 14.06
CA VAL A 170 -0.86 -2.78 13.29
C VAL A 170 -1.67 -1.70 14.01
N ARG A 171 -1.12 -0.48 14.19
CA ARG A 171 -1.79 0.60 14.91
C ARG A 171 -2.64 1.48 14.02
N ALA A 172 -2.16 1.79 12.81
CA ALA A 172 -2.86 2.62 11.84
C ALA A 172 -2.39 2.31 10.42
N ILE A 173 -3.16 2.79 9.44
CA ILE A 173 -2.87 2.63 8.01
C ILE A 173 -2.85 4.01 7.33
N GLY A 174 -1.76 4.31 6.60
CA GLY A 174 -1.64 5.45 5.70
C GLY A 174 -1.98 5.05 4.26
N LEU A 175 -2.92 5.73 3.64
CA LEU A 175 -3.42 5.38 2.31
C LEU A 175 -3.26 6.56 1.35
N SER A 176 -2.47 6.38 0.31
CA SER A 176 -2.35 7.35 -0.79
C SER A 176 -3.19 6.92 -1.98
N HIS A 177 -4.24 7.68 -2.31
CA HIS A 177 -5.07 7.46 -3.50
C HIS A 177 -5.52 5.99 -3.68
N PRO A 178 -6.01 5.31 -2.64
CA PRO A 178 -6.25 3.88 -2.66
C PRO A 178 -7.38 3.47 -3.60
N VAL A 179 -7.43 2.17 -3.90
CA VAL A 179 -8.58 1.48 -4.50
C VAL A 179 -9.14 0.51 -3.44
N PRO A 180 -9.83 1.00 -2.40
CA PRO A 180 -10.19 0.17 -1.24
C PRO A 180 -11.22 -0.92 -1.57
N ASP A 181 -12.07 -0.68 -2.55
CA ASP A 181 -12.95 -1.70 -3.13
C ASP A 181 -12.73 -1.82 -4.65
N PRO A 182 -11.98 -2.82 -5.11
CA PRO A 182 -11.80 -3.06 -6.54
C PRO A 182 -13.11 -3.35 -7.29
N ALA A 183 -14.18 -3.76 -6.59
CA ALA A 183 -15.50 -3.99 -7.18
C ALA A 183 -16.37 -2.73 -7.24
N ALA A 184 -15.91 -1.59 -6.73
CA ALA A 184 -16.65 -0.34 -6.78
C ALA A 184 -16.94 0.10 -8.21
N LYS A 185 -18.10 0.74 -8.38
CA LYS A 185 -18.55 1.25 -9.69
C LYS A 185 -17.78 2.53 -10.02
N LEU A 186 -16.91 2.45 -10.98
CA LEU A 186 -16.21 3.59 -11.56
C LEU A 186 -16.51 3.69 -13.05
N GLY A 187 -16.78 4.90 -13.53
CA GLY A 187 -17.06 5.17 -14.95
C GLY A 187 -15.78 5.24 -15.82
N GLY A 188 -15.98 5.44 -17.12
CA GLY A 188 -14.91 5.70 -18.08
C GLY A 188 -13.91 4.56 -18.26
N VAL A 189 -12.75 4.90 -18.80
CA VAL A 189 -11.66 3.95 -19.12
C VAL A 189 -11.11 3.30 -17.85
N MET A 190 -10.97 4.07 -16.76
CA MET A 190 -10.45 3.55 -15.48
C MET A 190 -11.37 2.46 -14.91
N GLY A 191 -12.68 2.68 -14.92
CA GLY A 191 -13.64 1.67 -14.47
C GLY A 191 -13.67 0.43 -15.36
N ALA A 192 -13.47 0.59 -16.67
CA ALA A 192 -13.35 -0.56 -17.59
C ALA A 192 -12.09 -1.39 -17.27
N ASN A 193 -10.95 -0.73 -17.05
CA ASN A 193 -9.71 -1.38 -16.66
C ASN A 193 -9.84 -2.13 -15.32
N LEU A 194 -10.46 -1.49 -14.32
CA LEU A 194 -10.66 -2.11 -13.02
C LEU A 194 -11.51 -3.38 -13.11
N ARG A 195 -12.63 -3.33 -13.85
CA ARG A 195 -13.48 -4.52 -14.09
C ARG A 195 -12.75 -5.64 -14.84
N MET A 196 -11.82 -5.30 -15.73
CA MET A 196 -11.01 -6.29 -16.43
C MET A 196 -10.01 -6.95 -15.46
N LEU A 197 -9.32 -6.15 -14.63
CA LEU A 197 -8.36 -6.66 -13.65
C LEU A 197 -9.00 -7.59 -12.61
N GLN A 198 -10.23 -7.30 -12.17
CA GLN A 198 -10.98 -8.13 -11.22
C GLN A 198 -11.08 -9.61 -11.66
N LYS A 199 -11.20 -9.87 -12.95
CA LYS A 199 -11.27 -11.24 -13.49
C LYS A 199 -10.00 -12.05 -13.25
N HIS A 200 -8.90 -11.35 -12.93
CA HIS A 200 -7.59 -11.97 -12.69
C HIS A 200 -7.25 -12.04 -11.19
N PHE A 201 -8.04 -11.44 -10.31
CA PHE A 201 -7.80 -11.51 -8.87
C PHE A 201 -7.96 -12.92 -8.30
N SER A 202 -8.96 -13.64 -8.77
CA SER A 202 -9.14 -15.04 -8.40
C SER A 202 -10.10 -15.75 -9.35
N LYS A 203 -9.99 -17.08 -9.40
CA LYS A 203 -11.03 -17.96 -9.95
C LYS A 203 -12.04 -18.39 -8.90
N ASP A 204 -11.72 -18.19 -7.62
CA ASP A 204 -12.57 -18.51 -6.49
C ASP A 204 -13.57 -17.36 -6.26
N PRO A 205 -14.90 -17.62 -6.42
CA PRO A 205 -15.92 -16.60 -6.18
C PRO A 205 -15.93 -16.07 -4.74
N GLU A 206 -15.54 -16.88 -3.76
CA GLU A 206 -15.51 -16.47 -2.37
C GLU A 206 -14.42 -15.42 -2.14
N ILE A 207 -13.24 -15.57 -2.74
CA ILE A 207 -12.19 -14.54 -2.72
C ILE A 207 -12.69 -13.25 -3.36
N LEU A 208 -13.35 -13.32 -4.53
CA LEU A 208 -13.88 -12.12 -5.19
C LEU A 208 -14.94 -11.39 -4.38
N GLN A 209 -15.76 -12.13 -3.62
CA GLN A 209 -16.75 -11.53 -2.70
C GLN A 209 -16.10 -10.93 -1.45
N ASN A 210 -14.93 -11.40 -1.05
CA ASN A 210 -14.27 -11.06 0.20
C ASN A 210 -12.90 -10.37 -0.01
N MET A 211 -12.75 -9.59 -1.09
CA MET A 211 -11.51 -8.91 -1.42
C MET A 211 -11.43 -7.45 -0.96
N SER A 212 -12.43 -6.93 -0.27
CA SER A 212 -12.50 -5.52 0.12
C SER A 212 -12.87 -5.35 1.59
N ILE A 213 -12.16 -4.47 2.30
CA ILE A 213 -12.51 -4.10 3.69
C ILE A 213 -13.95 -3.60 3.80
N CYS A 214 -14.49 -2.98 2.76
CA CYS A 214 -15.87 -2.45 2.74
C CYS A 214 -16.93 -3.54 2.94
N ARG A 215 -16.57 -4.82 2.88
CA ARG A 215 -17.46 -5.95 3.13
C ARG A 215 -17.57 -6.34 4.60
N PHE A 216 -16.65 -5.88 5.46
CA PHE A 216 -16.42 -6.43 6.78
C PHE A 216 -16.66 -5.46 7.94
N ALA A 217 -17.20 -4.27 7.70
CA ALA A 217 -17.37 -3.24 8.73
C ALA A 217 -18.06 -3.72 10.02
N LYS A 218 -18.91 -4.74 9.92
CA LYS A 218 -19.62 -5.31 11.07
C LYS A 218 -18.99 -6.59 11.63
N GLU A 219 -17.97 -7.12 10.96
CA GLU A 219 -17.36 -8.41 11.28
C GLU A 219 -15.98 -8.25 11.94
N ILE A 220 -15.30 -7.13 11.67
CA ILE A 220 -13.94 -6.86 12.18
C ILE A 220 -13.85 -5.43 12.75
N PRO A 221 -12.91 -5.16 13.67
CA PRO A 221 -12.59 -3.78 14.05
C PRO A 221 -12.07 -3.00 12.85
N LEU A 222 -12.49 -1.75 12.71
CA LEU A 222 -11.97 -0.90 11.64
C LEU A 222 -10.62 -0.29 12.04
N PRO A 223 -9.67 -0.17 11.10
CA PRO A 223 -8.39 0.47 11.38
C PRO A 223 -8.53 1.98 11.56
N LYS A 224 -7.60 2.59 12.27
CA LYS A 224 -7.34 4.02 12.17
C LYS A 224 -6.71 4.33 10.82
N ILE A 225 -7.27 5.27 10.06
CA ILE A 225 -6.84 5.54 8.68
C ILE A 225 -6.47 6.99 8.46
N PHE A 226 -5.27 7.23 7.91
CA PHE A 226 -4.93 8.50 7.27
C PHE A 226 -5.05 8.34 5.75
N LEU A 227 -6.01 9.04 5.15
CA LEU A 227 -6.35 8.94 3.73
C LEU A 227 -5.95 10.20 2.98
N ILE A 228 -5.21 10.04 1.88
CA ILE A 228 -4.77 11.14 1.00
C ILE A 228 -5.37 10.94 -0.38
N SER A 229 -5.91 12.03 -0.98
CA SER A 229 -6.32 12.03 -2.40
C SER A 229 -6.33 13.45 -2.96
N CYS A 230 -6.52 13.60 -4.29
CA CYS A 230 -6.62 14.89 -4.94
C CYS A 230 -7.65 14.89 -6.07
N GLY A 231 -8.28 16.02 -6.31
CA GLY A 231 -9.38 16.19 -7.26
C GLY A 231 -8.99 16.06 -8.75
N LYS A 232 -7.70 15.97 -9.08
CA LYS A 232 -7.24 15.72 -10.45
C LYS A 232 -6.98 14.23 -10.73
N ASP A 233 -7.05 13.40 -9.71
CA ASP A 233 -6.95 11.95 -9.85
C ASP A 233 -8.26 11.37 -10.39
N ALA A 234 -8.18 10.58 -11.46
CA ALA A 234 -9.33 9.87 -12.04
C ALA A 234 -9.91 8.80 -11.09
N LEU A 235 -9.14 8.35 -10.10
CA LEU A 235 -9.58 7.42 -9.06
C LEU A 235 -10.08 8.13 -7.79
N SER A 236 -10.03 9.47 -7.72
CA SER A 236 -10.45 10.22 -6.54
C SER A 236 -11.88 9.92 -6.06
N PRO A 237 -12.87 9.60 -6.94
CA PRO A 237 -14.19 9.20 -6.45
C PRO A 237 -14.15 7.99 -5.51
N LEU A 238 -13.24 7.03 -5.73
CA LEU A 238 -13.09 5.86 -4.85
C LEU A 238 -12.60 6.24 -3.45
N SER A 239 -11.70 7.24 -3.37
CA SER A 239 -11.23 7.77 -2.08
C SER A 239 -12.32 8.55 -1.34
N VAL A 240 -13.14 9.32 -2.07
CA VAL A 240 -14.28 10.07 -1.50
C VAL A 240 -15.35 9.11 -0.99
N ASP A 241 -15.75 8.14 -1.80
CA ASP A 241 -16.73 7.11 -1.40
C ASP A 241 -16.23 6.30 -0.20
N PHE A 242 -14.92 6.03 -0.14
CA PHE A 242 -14.32 5.34 1.00
C PHE A 242 -14.31 6.18 2.27
N ALA A 243 -14.04 7.49 2.17
CA ALA A 243 -14.12 8.40 3.32
C ALA A 243 -15.56 8.44 3.89
N HIS A 244 -16.57 8.52 3.04
CA HIS A 244 -17.98 8.44 3.46
C HIS A 244 -18.28 7.09 4.12
N TRP A 245 -17.79 5.99 3.55
CA TRP A 245 -17.96 4.66 4.13
C TRP A 245 -17.32 4.54 5.52
N LEU A 246 -16.12 5.11 5.71
CA LEU A 246 -15.44 5.16 7.01
C LEU A 246 -16.27 5.92 8.04
N GLU A 247 -16.82 7.09 7.67
CA GLU A 247 -17.66 7.91 8.52
C GLU A 247 -18.94 7.17 8.92
N GLU A 248 -19.66 6.59 7.95
CA GLU A 248 -20.89 5.83 8.17
C GLU A 248 -20.71 4.61 9.09
N ASN A 249 -19.50 4.04 9.11
CA ASN A 249 -19.17 2.87 9.93
C ASN A 249 -18.41 3.23 11.22
N GLY A 250 -18.27 4.52 11.55
CA GLY A 250 -17.68 5.00 12.80
C GLY A 250 -16.19 4.75 12.94
N ALA A 251 -15.46 4.67 11.83
CA ALA A 251 -14.00 4.52 11.86
C ALA A 251 -13.32 5.82 12.31
N GLU A 252 -12.18 5.69 12.97
CA GLU A 252 -11.30 6.82 13.26
C GLU A 252 -10.44 7.11 12.02
N TYR A 253 -10.65 8.25 11.36
CA TYR A 253 -9.90 8.60 10.17
C TYR A 253 -9.65 10.09 10.00
N VAL A 254 -8.64 10.40 9.20
CA VAL A 254 -8.36 11.74 8.66
C VAL A 254 -8.37 11.64 7.14
N PHE A 255 -9.11 12.51 6.46
CA PHE A 255 -9.09 12.60 5.00
C PHE A 255 -8.45 13.91 4.54
N LYS A 256 -7.23 13.82 4.02
CA LYS A 256 -6.51 14.92 3.41
C LYS A 256 -6.82 14.97 1.92
N PHE A 257 -7.73 15.86 1.53
CA PHE A 257 -8.11 16.04 0.13
C PHE A 257 -7.60 17.36 -0.44
N TYR A 258 -6.92 17.31 -1.57
CA TYR A 258 -6.39 18.47 -2.26
C TYR A 258 -7.26 18.82 -3.48
N ASP A 259 -8.01 19.94 -3.41
CA ASP A 259 -8.87 20.37 -4.52
C ASP A 259 -8.02 20.73 -5.75
N LYS A 260 -8.48 20.32 -6.93
CA LYS A 260 -7.77 20.58 -8.20
C LYS A 260 -7.67 22.06 -8.59
N LYS A 261 -8.55 22.92 -8.03
CA LYS A 261 -8.52 24.36 -8.31
C LYS A 261 -7.34 25.01 -7.61
N ASP A 262 -7.07 24.60 -6.35
CA ASP A 262 -6.02 25.15 -5.54
C ASP A 262 -4.69 24.43 -5.80
N HIS A 263 -4.76 23.15 -6.18
CA HIS A 263 -3.60 22.28 -6.40
C HIS A 263 -3.60 21.62 -7.80
N PRO A 264 -3.52 22.40 -8.90
CA PRO A 264 -3.67 21.88 -10.27
C PRO A 264 -2.51 20.99 -10.73
N LYS A 265 -1.40 20.95 -9.99
CA LYS A 265 -0.23 20.12 -10.32
C LYS A 265 -0.34 18.71 -9.74
N LEU A 266 -1.11 18.53 -8.67
CA LEU A 266 -1.21 17.24 -7.99
C LEU A 266 -2.02 16.24 -8.83
N SER A 267 -1.57 15.01 -8.86
CA SER A 267 -2.17 13.92 -9.61
C SER A 267 -2.15 12.64 -8.79
N HIS A 268 -2.57 11.54 -9.36
CA HIS A 268 -2.58 10.22 -8.71
C HIS A 268 -1.27 9.94 -7.98
N VAL A 269 -1.34 9.55 -6.71
CA VAL A 269 -0.23 9.23 -5.80
C VAL A 269 0.88 10.29 -5.74
N PHE A 270 0.50 11.58 -5.82
CA PHE A 270 1.48 12.68 -5.89
C PHE A 270 2.44 12.71 -4.70
N ASP A 271 1.97 12.39 -3.52
CA ASP A 271 2.73 12.37 -2.27
C ASP A 271 3.82 11.29 -2.26
N VAL A 272 3.56 10.15 -2.90
CA VAL A 272 4.52 9.07 -3.12
C VAL A 272 5.39 9.33 -4.35
N ALA A 273 4.74 9.78 -5.46
CA ALA A 273 5.41 9.97 -6.73
C ALA A 273 6.36 11.18 -6.74
N PHE A 274 6.04 12.23 -6.00
CA PHE A 274 6.80 13.49 -5.93
C PHE A 274 6.96 13.94 -4.48
N PRO A 275 7.65 13.17 -3.63
CA PRO A 275 7.73 13.43 -2.19
C PRO A 275 8.44 14.75 -1.85
N HIS A 276 9.13 15.39 -2.81
CA HIS A 276 9.77 16.69 -2.64
C HIS A 276 8.82 17.89 -2.78
N TYR A 277 7.55 17.71 -3.21
CA TYR A 277 6.58 18.79 -3.23
C TYR A 277 6.23 19.23 -1.81
N GLU A 278 5.90 20.51 -1.63
CA GLU A 278 5.51 21.05 -0.33
C GLU A 278 4.27 20.32 0.21
N GLU A 279 3.27 20.12 -0.65
CA GLU A 279 2.05 19.39 -0.30
C GLU A 279 2.33 17.93 0.08
N SER A 280 3.30 17.28 -0.57
CA SER A 280 3.72 15.92 -0.24
C SER A 280 4.41 15.87 1.11
N GLN A 281 5.33 16.82 1.37
CA GLN A 281 6.03 16.92 2.66
C GLN A 281 5.04 17.16 3.80
N GLN A 282 4.03 18.01 3.58
CA GLN A 282 2.98 18.27 4.54
C GLN A 282 2.13 17.02 4.78
N ALA A 283 1.66 16.34 3.71
CA ALA A 283 0.86 15.13 3.83
C ALA A 283 1.61 14.01 4.56
N ILE A 284 2.89 13.81 4.25
CA ILE A 284 3.76 12.84 4.94
C ILE A 284 3.87 13.19 6.43
N SER A 285 4.13 14.46 6.76
CA SER A 285 4.24 14.88 8.17
C SER A 285 2.95 14.65 8.94
N GLU A 286 1.81 15.04 8.39
CA GLU A 286 0.50 14.84 9.01
C GLU A 286 0.14 13.36 9.17
N MET A 287 0.51 12.50 8.21
CA MET A 287 0.34 11.05 8.31
C MET A 287 1.18 10.46 9.45
N LEU A 288 2.44 10.87 9.57
CA LEU A 288 3.30 10.38 10.65
C LEU A 288 2.86 10.92 12.01
N ASP A 289 2.40 12.16 12.11
CA ASP A 289 1.79 12.72 13.33
C ASP A 289 0.53 11.96 13.74
N PHE A 290 -0.25 11.48 12.78
CA PHE A 290 -1.41 10.62 13.02
C PHE A 290 -0.97 9.24 13.54
N PHE A 291 0.09 8.67 13.00
CA PHE A 291 0.66 7.40 13.46
C PHE A 291 1.16 7.47 14.89
N GLU A 292 1.82 8.56 15.28
CA GLU A 292 2.33 8.74 16.66
C GLU A 292 1.20 8.84 17.70
N LYS A 293 0.00 9.25 17.30
CA LYS A 293 -1.19 9.36 18.17
C LYS A 293 -2.03 8.09 18.20
N ALA A 294 -1.78 7.17 17.29
CA ALA A 294 -2.55 5.94 17.16
C ALA A 294 -2.09 4.86 18.14
#